data_4d48e4bafc6b77b375624826ae487e6e
#
_entry.id   4d48e4bafc6b77b375624826ae487e6e
#
_cell.length_a   1.000
_cell.length_b   1.000
_cell.length_c   1.000
_cell.angle_alpha   90.00
_cell.angle_beta   90.00
_cell.angle_gamma   90.00
#
_symmetry.space_group_name_H-M   'P 1'
#
loop_
_entity.id
_entity.type
_entity.pdbx_description
1 polymer ?
#
loop_
_entity_poly.entity_id
_entity_poly.type
_entity_poly.pdbx_seq_one_letter_code
_entity_poly.pdbx_strand_id
1 'polypeptide(L)'
;MSGPRTLEPLRRRMGTIVDIGSTEDFPSRAYDIVYTLVIFLNLGVTIAYTFDTAEDRCGVLLLTIEEWTVAYFAVDWALRVWTAKYRCPDLPETRAILKYLLSFGGIVDILSFLPYYLPWFFPAGAVAFRMFRVVRIFRLFRINAYYDSLNVITQVLASKAQQLLSSVFIILVLMTASSLCMYSLEHDAQPEVFSNAFSGIWWSVSTLLTVGYGDIYPITTMGKIFGIFITFLGVGMVAIPTGIISAGFVDQYSRIKRISEYGTSSDVHFI
;
A
#
# COMPACT_ATOMS: atom_id res chain seq x y z
N MET A 1 23.18 -28.06 7.09
CA MET A 1 22.91 -29.13 6.12
C MET A 1 23.12 -28.52 4.75
N SER A 2 24.28 -28.80 4.10
CA SER A 2 24.58 -28.35 2.74
C SER A 2 23.77 -29.22 1.77
N GLY A 3 22.81 -28.64 1.09
CA GLY A 3 22.08 -29.29 -0.01
C GLY A 3 23.05 -29.68 -1.13
N PRO A 4 22.67 -30.61 -2.01
CA PRO A 4 23.56 -31.15 -3.04
C PRO A 4 24.06 -29.99 -3.93
N ARG A 5 25.36 -29.90 -4.12
CA ARG A 5 26.09 -28.87 -4.90
C ARG A 5 25.55 -28.64 -6.32
N THR A 6 24.74 -29.55 -6.83
CA THR A 6 24.11 -29.49 -8.16
C THR A 6 22.93 -28.53 -8.26
N LEU A 7 22.29 -28.15 -7.16
CA LEU A 7 21.10 -27.24 -7.15
C LEU A 7 21.47 -25.76 -6.94
N GLU A 8 22.68 -25.46 -6.50
CA GLU A 8 23.11 -24.08 -6.23
C GLU A 8 23.08 -23.16 -7.47
N PRO A 9 23.60 -23.59 -8.65
CA PRO A 9 23.52 -22.74 -9.84
C PRO A 9 22.08 -22.51 -10.31
N LEU A 10 21.22 -23.55 -10.19
CA LEU A 10 19.80 -23.43 -10.52
C LEU A 10 19.09 -22.46 -9.57
N ARG A 11 19.31 -22.59 -8.27
CA ARG A 11 18.75 -21.72 -7.23
C ARG A 11 19.16 -20.27 -7.44
N ARG A 12 20.43 -20.02 -7.79
CA ARG A 12 20.92 -18.69 -8.10
C ARG A 12 20.25 -18.12 -9.36
N ARG A 13 20.11 -18.93 -10.42
CA ARG A 13 19.43 -18.53 -11.66
C ARG A 13 17.96 -18.22 -11.43
N MET A 14 17.26 -19.05 -10.65
CA MET A 14 15.87 -18.78 -10.25
C MET A 14 15.76 -17.52 -9.42
N GLY A 15 16.72 -17.25 -8.53
CA GLY A 15 16.76 -16.00 -7.76
C GLY A 15 16.83 -14.75 -8.64
N THR A 16 17.62 -14.78 -9.72
CA THR A 16 17.68 -13.64 -10.66
C THR A 16 16.43 -13.49 -11.52
N ILE A 17 15.71 -14.58 -11.83
CA ILE A 17 14.47 -14.52 -12.61
C ILE A 17 13.30 -14.01 -11.75
N VAL A 18 13.21 -14.48 -10.50
CA VAL A 18 12.11 -14.15 -9.58
C VAL A 18 12.31 -12.78 -8.90
N ASP A 19 13.54 -12.25 -8.91
CA ASP A 19 13.85 -10.92 -8.40
C ASP A 19 13.59 -9.88 -9.49
N ILE A 20 12.48 -9.20 -9.34
CA ILE A 20 11.89 -8.29 -10.32
C ILE A 20 12.86 -7.15 -10.65
N GLY A 21 13.07 -6.89 -11.96
CA GLY A 21 13.91 -5.78 -12.42
C GLY A 21 15.43 -6.00 -12.22
N SER A 22 15.85 -7.20 -11.81
CA SER A 22 17.27 -7.47 -11.51
C SER A 22 18.15 -7.69 -12.76
N THR A 23 17.57 -8.14 -13.87
CA THR A 23 18.28 -8.41 -15.12
C THR A 23 17.42 -8.10 -16.34
N GLU A 24 18.06 -7.64 -17.44
CA GLU A 24 17.40 -7.39 -18.72
C GLU A 24 17.24 -8.66 -19.60
N ASP A 25 17.50 -9.83 -19.04
CA ASP A 25 17.41 -11.10 -19.73
C ASP A 25 15.96 -11.42 -20.14
N PHE A 26 15.81 -12.06 -21.32
CA PHE A 26 14.48 -12.45 -21.85
C PHE A 26 13.64 -13.27 -20.85
N PRO A 27 14.19 -14.29 -20.12
CA PRO A 27 13.40 -15.05 -19.14
C PRO A 27 12.87 -14.20 -17.98
N SER A 28 13.65 -13.23 -17.50
CA SER A 28 13.22 -12.31 -16.43
C SER A 28 12.09 -11.39 -16.91
N ARG A 29 12.22 -10.79 -18.09
CA ARG A 29 11.17 -9.98 -18.70
C ARG A 29 9.88 -10.76 -18.96
N ALA A 30 10.00 -12.00 -19.45
CA ALA A 30 8.85 -12.88 -19.69
C ALA A 30 8.12 -13.20 -18.37
N TYR A 31 8.88 -13.52 -17.32
CA TYR A 31 8.33 -13.73 -15.97
C TYR A 31 7.60 -12.49 -15.46
N ASP A 32 8.18 -11.32 -15.60
CA ASP A 32 7.61 -10.05 -15.18
C ASP A 32 6.28 -9.76 -15.89
N ILE A 33 6.22 -9.98 -17.20
CA ILE A 33 4.99 -9.79 -17.99
C ILE A 33 3.92 -10.77 -17.54
N VAL A 34 4.25 -12.07 -17.43
CA VAL A 34 3.30 -13.10 -16.99
C VAL A 34 2.77 -12.78 -15.59
N TYR A 35 3.67 -12.43 -14.68
CA TYR A 35 3.32 -12.07 -13.32
C TYR A 35 2.35 -10.88 -13.26
N THR A 36 2.63 -9.84 -14.04
CA THR A 36 1.75 -8.66 -14.14
C THR A 36 0.39 -9.02 -14.71
N LEU A 37 0.35 -9.84 -15.78
CA LEU A 37 -0.91 -10.31 -16.37
C LEU A 37 -1.73 -11.13 -15.36
N VAL A 38 -1.11 -12.00 -14.58
CA VAL A 38 -1.77 -12.79 -13.54
C VAL A 38 -2.37 -11.90 -12.45
N ILE A 39 -1.68 -10.81 -12.06
CA ILE A 39 -2.23 -9.83 -11.10
C ILE A 39 -3.49 -9.17 -11.69
N PHE A 40 -3.42 -8.65 -12.91
CA PHE A 40 -4.57 -7.99 -13.55
C PHE A 40 -5.73 -8.96 -13.79
N LEU A 41 -5.45 -10.20 -14.20
CA LEU A 41 -6.46 -11.23 -14.37
C LEU A 41 -7.18 -11.53 -13.05
N ASN A 42 -6.43 -11.71 -11.97
CA ASN A 42 -6.99 -11.96 -10.64
C ASN A 42 -7.79 -10.76 -10.10
N LEU A 43 -7.32 -9.53 -10.37
CA LEU A 43 -8.07 -8.32 -10.06
C LEU A 43 -9.38 -8.27 -10.83
N GLY A 44 -9.35 -8.57 -12.14
CA GLY A 44 -10.55 -8.65 -12.99
C GLY A 44 -11.58 -9.65 -12.45
N VAL A 45 -11.13 -10.83 -12.02
CA VAL A 45 -11.98 -11.83 -11.35
C VAL A 45 -12.58 -11.26 -10.05
N THR A 46 -11.76 -10.59 -9.23
CA THR A 46 -12.24 -9.99 -7.98
C THR A 46 -13.30 -8.92 -8.23
N ILE A 47 -13.14 -8.11 -9.27
CA ILE A 47 -14.14 -7.12 -9.69
C ILE A 47 -15.39 -7.83 -10.24
N ALA A 48 -15.23 -8.88 -11.06
CA ALA A 48 -16.35 -9.61 -11.63
C ALA A 48 -17.27 -10.22 -10.56
N TYR A 49 -16.72 -10.68 -9.44
CA TYR A 49 -17.51 -11.16 -8.29
C TYR A 49 -18.36 -10.08 -7.60
N THR A 50 -18.17 -8.81 -7.91
CA THR A 50 -19.04 -7.75 -7.39
C THR A 50 -20.35 -7.62 -8.18
N PHE A 51 -20.44 -8.29 -9.33
CA PHE A 51 -21.63 -8.29 -10.18
C PHE A 51 -22.35 -9.65 -10.05
N ASP A 52 -23.55 -9.67 -9.47
CA ASP A 52 -24.37 -10.89 -9.30
C ASP A 52 -24.59 -11.62 -10.62
N THR A 53 -24.81 -10.86 -11.72
CA THR A 53 -25.00 -11.43 -13.06
C THR A 53 -23.77 -12.16 -13.62
N ALA A 54 -22.57 -11.77 -13.21
CA ALA A 54 -21.34 -12.43 -13.62
C ALA A 54 -21.08 -13.70 -12.79
N GLU A 55 -21.41 -13.67 -11.52
CA GLU A 55 -21.35 -14.83 -10.64
C GLU A 55 -22.33 -15.92 -11.11
N ASP A 56 -23.58 -15.57 -11.45
CA ASP A 56 -24.60 -16.49 -11.95
C ASP A 56 -24.24 -17.15 -13.29
N ARG A 57 -23.62 -16.39 -14.21
CA ARG A 57 -23.30 -16.89 -15.56
C ARG A 57 -21.96 -17.60 -15.65
N CYS A 58 -20.96 -17.10 -14.97
CA CYS A 58 -19.56 -17.51 -15.13
C CYS A 58 -18.90 -17.92 -13.81
N GLY A 59 -19.65 -18.18 -12.74
CA GLY A 59 -19.10 -18.43 -11.39
C GLY A 59 -18.06 -19.55 -11.36
N VAL A 60 -18.30 -20.66 -12.07
CA VAL A 60 -17.34 -21.78 -12.15
C VAL A 60 -16.05 -21.36 -12.84
N LEU A 61 -16.13 -20.57 -13.92
CA LEU A 61 -14.96 -20.06 -14.64
C LEU A 61 -14.16 -19.09 -13.75
N LEU A 62 -14.85 -18.19 -13.05
CA LEU A 62 -14.23 -17.23 -12.15
C LEU A 62 -13.52 -17.94 -10.99
N LEU A 63 -14.14 -18.97 -10.40
CA LEU A 63 -13.53 -19.81 -9.36
C LEU A 63 -12.26 -20.49 -9.88
N THR A 64 -12.33 -21.11 -11.06
CA THR A 64 -11.20 -21.81 -11.66
C THR A 64 -10.02 -20.86 -11.90
N ILE A 65 -10.29 -19.68 -12.45
CA ILE A 65 -9.23 -18.66 -12.69
C ILE A 65 -8.65 -18.20 -11.33
N GLU A 66 -9.49 -17.99 -10.33
CA GLU A 66 -9.04 -17.61 -9.00
C GLU A 66 -8.12 -18.67 -8.39
N GLU A 67 -8.50 -19.95 -8.43
CA GLU A 67 -7.69 -21.06 -7.91
C GLU A 67 -6.30 -21.12 -8.57
N TRP A 68 -6.26 -21.06 -9.90
CA TRP A 68 -4.99 -21.08 -10.65
C TRP A 68 -4.10 -19.88 -10.34
N THR A 69 -4.68 -18.69 -10.29
CA THR A 69 -3.90 -17.46 -9.99
C THR A 69 -3.40 -17.44 -8.56
N VAL A 70 -4.18 -17.94 -7.59
CA VAL A 70 -3.75 -18.05 -6.19
C VAL A 70 -2.68 -19.12 -6.02
N ALA A 71 -2.82 -20.27 -6.69
CA ALA A 71 -1.77 -21.31 -6.70
C ALA A 71 -0.47 -20.78 -7.30
N TYR A 72 -0.55 -20.01 -8.38
CA TYR A 72 0.61 -19.34 -8.99
C TYR A 72 1.31 -18.41 -7.96
N PHE A 73 0.56 -17.59 -7.23
CA PHE A 73 1.13 -16.71 -6.21
C PHE A 73 1.77 -17.48 -5.04
N ALA A 74 1.20 -18.60 -4.64
CA ALA A 74 1.77 -19.45 -3.60
C ALA A 74 3.11 -20.08 -4.04
N VAL A 75 3.18 -20.55 -5.30
CA VAL A 75 4.42 -21.09 -5.89
C VAL A 75 5.47 -19.99 -6.02
N ASP A 76 5.09 -18.82 -6.51
CA ASP A 76 5.98 -17.66 -6.59
C ASP A 76 6.58 -17.29 -5.23
N TRP A 77 5.73 -17.18 -4.21
CA TRP A 77 6.17 -16.92 -2.84
C TRP A 77 7.16 -17.99 -2.35
N ALA A 78 6.86 -19.26 -2.58
CA ALA A 78 7.76 -20.37 -2.19
C ALA A 78 9.13 -20.26 -2.89
N LEU A 79 9.15 -19.88 -4.18
CA LEU A 79 10.39 -19.64 -4.93
C LEU A 79 11.17 -18.44 -4.36
N ARG A 80 10.49 -17.36 -3.98
CA ARG A 80 11.11 -16.18 -3.35
C ARG A 80 11.71 -16.51 -1.98
N VAL A 81 11.01 -17.28 -1.16
CA VAL A 81 11.53 -17.78 0.12
C VAL A 81 12.76 -18.66 -0.12
N TRP A 82 12.67 -19.58 -1.07
CA TRP A 82 13.78 -20.48 -1.41
C TRP A 82 15.01 -19.72 -1.90
N THR A 83 14.84 -18.63 -2.65
CA THR A 83 15.93 -17.81 -3.21
C THR A 83 16.35 -16.64 -2.33
N ALA A 84 15.70 -16.41 -1.18
CA ALA A 84 15.92 -15.26 -0.28
C ALA A 84 17.39 -15.05 0.14
N LYS A 85 18.18 -16.12 0.24
CA LYS A 85 19.62 -16.07 0.54
C LYS A 85 20.39 -15.21 -0.46
N TYR A 86 20.01 -15.22 -1.74
CA TYR A 86 20.75 -14.50 -2.79
C TYR A 86 20.45 -12.99 -2.81
N ARG A 87 19.35 -12.55 -2.20
CA ARG A 87 19.03 -11.12 -1.97
C ARG A 87 19.86 -10.50 -0.85
N CYS A 88 20.27 -11.31 0.14
CA CYS A 88 21.08 -10.88 1.27
C CYS A 88 22.24 -11.82 1.47
N PRO A 89 23.30 -11.79 0.61
CA PRO A 89 24.40 -12.74 0.64
C PRO A 89 25.19 -12.72 1.94
N ASP A 90 25.24 -11.56 2.62
CA ASP A 90 25.97 -11.35 3.87
C ASP A 90 25.30 -11.99 5.11
N LEU A 91 24.03 -12.41 4.99
CA LEU A 91 23.27 -12.98 6.10
C LEU A 91 23.23 -14.53 6.01
N PRO A 92 23.18 -15.24 7.15
CA PRO A 92 22.89 -16.66 7.16
C PRO A 92 21.49 -16.93 6.59
N GLU A 93 21.27 -18.10 6.01
CA GLU A 93 20.06 -18.46 5.27
C GLU A 93 18.76 -18.19 6.05
N THR A 94 18.73 -18.59 7.32
CA THR A 94 17.59 -18.39 8.20
C THR A 94 17.24 -16.91 8.44
N ARG A 95 18.27 -16.07 8.60
CA ARG A 95 18.09 -14.63 8.79
C ARG A 95 17.69 -13.94 7.48
N ALA A 96 18.19 -14.41 6.34
CA ALA A 96 17.79 -13.89 5.04
C ALA A 96 16.30 -14.18 4.75
N ILE A 97 15.83 -15.39 5.05
CA ILE A 97 14.42 -15.78 4.95
C ILE A 97 13.56 -14.92 5.90
N LEU A 98 13.95 -14.80 7.16
CA LEU A 98 13.19 -14.01 8.14
C LEU A 98 13.12 -12.53 7.73
N LYS A 99 14.23 -11.95 7.25
CA LYS A 99 14.28 -10.58 6.74
C LYS A 99 13.34 -10.40 5.54
N TYR A 100 13.29 -11.37 4.63
CA TYR A 100 12.34 -11.32 3.51
C TYR A 100 10.90 -11.42 4.00
N LEU A 101 10.56 -12.37 4.87
CA LEU A 101 9.19 -12.56 5.37
C LEU A 101 8.66 -11.32 6.12
N LEU A 102 9.54 -10.62 6.84
CA LEU A 102 9.20 -9.40 7.57
C LEU A 102 9.31 -8.13 6.70
N SER A 103 9.82 -8.23 5.47
CA SER A 103 9.86 -7.11 4.54
C SER A 103 8.45 -6.76 4.04
N PHE A 104 8.25 -5.51 3.62
CA PHE A 104 6.98 -5.09 3.03
C PHE A 104 6.57 -6.01 1.86
N GLY A 105 7.50 -6.35 0.95
CA GLY A 105 7.25 -7.28 -0.15
C GLY A 105 6.83 -8.67 0.32
N GLY A 106 7.53 -9.23 1.31
CA GLY A 106 7.21 -10.55 1.86
C GLY A 106 5.83 -10.61 2.52
N ILE A 107 5.44 -9.56 3.24
CA ILE A 107 4.11 -9.45 3.85
C ILE A 107 3.03 -9.36 2.77
N VAL A 108 3.22 -8.51 1.74
CA VAL A 108 2.30 -8.40 0.60
C VAL A 108 2.18 -9.74 -0.14
N ASP A 109 3.30 -10.45 -0.31
CA ASP A 109 3.33 -11.76 -0.94
C ASP A 109 2.47 -12.78 -0.16
N ILE A 110 2.59 -12.84 1.16
CA ILE A 110 1.77 -13.72 2.00
C ILE A 110 0.30 -13.32 1.94
N LEU A 111 -0.01 -12.03 2.09
CA LEU A 111 -1.39 -11.53 2.07
C LEU A 111 -2.08 -11.76 0.72
N SER A 112 -1.34 -11.99 -0.35
CA SER A 112 -1.92 -12.22 -1.67
C SER A 112 -2.56 -13.60 -1.86
N PHE A 113 -2.11 -14.64 -1.16
CA PHE A 113 -2.63 -16.00 -1.29
C PHE A 113 -3.18 -16.57 0.02
N LEU A 114 -2.60 -16.21 1.17
CA LEU A 114 -2.98 -16.75 2.47
C LEU A 114 -4.48 -16.63 2.78
N PRO A 115 -5.15 -15.47 2.52
CA PRO A 115 -6.59 -15.33 2.79
C PRO A 115 -7.48 -16.31 2.04
N TYR A 116 -6.99 -16.88 0.92
CA TYR A 116 -7.72 -17.90 0.17
C TYR A 116 -7.71 -19.26 0.89
N TYR A 117 -6.56 -19.62 1.49
CA TYR A 117 -6.39 -20.90 2.18
C TYR A 117 -6.81 -20.84 3.66
N LEU A 118 -6.86 -19.65 4.26
CA LEU A 118 -7.19 -19.47 5.68
C LEU A 118 -8.51 -20.12 6.11
N PRO A 119 -9.60 -20.07 5.31
CA PRO A 119 -10.86 -20.73 5.62
C PRO A 119 -10.77 -22.24 5.81
N TRP A 120 -9.80 -22.89 5.20
CA TRP A 120 -9.60 -24.33 5.32
C TRP A 120 -9.06 -24.72 6.70
N PHE A 121 -8.34 -23.79 7.34
CA PHE A 121 -7.74 -24.02 8.67
C PHE A 121 -8.60 -23.46 9.80
N PHE A 122 -9.35 -22.41 9.53
CA PHE A 122 -10.19 -21.74 10.52
C PHE A 122 -11.63 -21.64 9.98
N PRO A 123 -12.58 -22.44 10.47
CA PRO A 123 -13.99 -22.32 10.11
C PRO A 123 -14.58 -21.06 10.76
N ALA A 124 -14.18 -19.89 10.26
CA ALA A 124 -14.71 -18.61 10.66
C ALA A 124 -16.08 -18.39 10.01
N GLY A 125 -16.96 -17.64 10.67
CA GLY A 125 -18.29 -17.35 10.13
C GLY A 125 -18.25 -16.54 8.83
N ALA A 126 -19.37 -16.51 8.09
CA ALA A 126 -19.51 -15.90 6.76
C ALA A 126 -19.00 -14.44 6.66
N VAL A 127 -19.00 -13.68 7.76
CA VAL A 127 -18.50 -12.30 7.81
C VAL A 127 -16.97 -12.25 7.65
N ALA A 128 -16.24 -13.16 8.32
CA ALA A 128 -14.79 -13.24 8.20
C ALA A 128 -14.35 -13.60 6.77
N PHE A 129 -15.11 -14.47 6.09
CA PHE A 129 -14.84 -14.80 4.67
C PHE A 129 -14.96 -13.60 3.74
N ARG A 130 -15.95 -12.72 3.97
CA ARG A 130 -16.08 -11.48 3.18
C ARG A 130 -14.91 -10.53 3.41
N MET A 131 -14.46 -10.38 4.67
CA MET A 131 -13.27 -9.55 5.00
C MET A 131 -12.00 -10.09 4.35
N PHE A 132 -11.77 -11.41 4.36
CA PHE A 132 -10.62 -12.01 3.69
C PHE A 132 -10.64 -11.81 2.17
N ARG A 133 -11.81 -11.68 1.57
CA ARG A 133 -11.94 -11.35 0.15
C ARG A 133 -11.43 -9.93 -0.15
N VAL A 134 -11.72 -8.96 0.74
CA VAL A 134 -11.23 -7.58 0.60
C VAL A 134 -9.71 -7.48 0.76
N VAL A 135 -9.12 -8.26 1.67
CA VAL A 135 -7.66 -8.29 1.90
C VAL A 135 -6.88 -8.66 0.63
N ARG A 136 -7.48 -9.38 -0.31
CA ARG A 136 -6.86 -9.74 -1.60
C ARG A 136 -6.46 -8.53 -2.44
N ILE A 137 -7.06 -7.33 -2.19
CA ILE A 137 -6.68 -6.08 -2.88
C ILE A 137 -5.20 -5.71 -2.64
N PHE A 138 -4.61 -6.17 -1.53
CA PHE A 138 -3.19 -5.97 -1.25
C PHE A 138 -2.25 -6.57 -2.31
N ARG A 139 -2.76 -7.49 -3.15
CA ARG A 139 -2.02 -8.00 -4.32
C ARG A 139 -1.60 -6.88 -5.29
N LEU A 140 -2.36 -5.78 -5.35
CA LEU A 140 -2.00 -4.62 -6.18
C LEU A 140 -0.68 -3.98 -5.75
N PHE A 141 -0.33 -4.03 -4.47
CA PHE A 141 0.95 -3.50 -4.01
C PHE A 141 2.17 -4.27 -4.53
N ARG A 142 1.98 -5.46 -5.11
CA ARG A 142 3.04 -6.19 -5.81
C ARG A 142 3.52 -5.47 -7.07
N ILE A 143 2.67 -4.69 -7.72
CA ILE A 143 3.02 -3.88 -8.89
C ILE A 143 4.13 -2.88 -8.52
N ASN A 144 4.21 -2.49 -7.26
CA ASN A 144 5.23 -1.56 -6.75
C ASN A 144 6.67 -2.03 -7.01
N ALA A 145 6.91 -3.33 -7.07
CA ALA A 145 8.25 -3.88 -7.32
C ALA A 145 8.75 -3.63 -8.76
N TYR A 146 7.86 -3.30 -9.71
CA TYR A 146 8.17 -3.12 -11.13
C TYR A 146 8.55 -1.69 -11.54
N TYR A 147 8.25 -0.71 -10.70
CA TYR A 147 8.47 0.69 -11.06
C TYR A 147 9.50 1.34 -10.15
N ASP A 148 10.68 1.65 -10.68
CA ASP A 148 11.71 2.45 -10.00
C ASP A 148 11.16 3.81 -9.54
N SER A 149 10.15 4.34 -10.24
CA SER A 149 9.45 5.55 -9.85
C SER A 149 8.75 5.45 -8.48
N LEU A 150 8.30 4.24 -8.08
CA LEU A 150 7.72 4.03 -6.75
C LEU A 150 8.80 3.95 -5.66
N ASN A 151 10.03 3.54 -6.01
CA ASN A 151 11.16 3.64 -5.10
C ASN A 151 11.49 5.10 -4.75
N VAL A 152 11.34 6.02 -5.70
CA VAL A 152 11.50 7.47 -5.44
C VAL A 152 10.44 7.95 -4.45
N ILE A 153 9.18 7.53 -4.61
CA ILE A 153 8.09 7.89 -3.68
C ILE A 153 8.40 7.37 -2.27
N THR A 154 8.77 6.10 -2.13
CA THR A 154 9.09 5.52 -0.82
C THR A 154 10.30 6.17 -0.17
N GLN A 155 11.33 6.53 -0.94
CA GLN A 155 12.49 7.24 -0.45
C GLN A 155 12.14 8.66 0.02
N VAL A 156 11.30 9.39 -0.72
CA VAL A 156 10.83 10.72 -0.33
C VAL A 156 10.02 10.63 0.96
N LEU A 157 9.05 9.71 1.04
CA LEU A 157 8.24 9.50 2.24
C LEU A 157 9.10 9.13 3.45
N ALA A 158 10.07 8.23 3.29
CA ALA A 158 11.00 7.85 4.34
C ALA A 158 11.89 9.02 4.79
N SER A 159 12.40 9.80 3.85
CA SER A 159 13.27 10.95 4.17
C SER A 159 12.54 12.09 4.88
N LYS A 160 11.24 12.25 4.65
CA LYS A 160 10.37 13.28 5.24
C LYS A 160 9.43 12.73 6.33
N ALA A 161 9.61 11.44 6.72
CA ALA A 161 8.68 10.74 7.63
C ALA A 161 8.44 11.49 8.95
N GLN A 162 9.48 12.05 9.58
CA GLN A 162 9.34 12.78 10.83
C GLN A 162 8.49 14.05 10.66
N GLN A 163 8.68 14.79 9.57
CA GLN A 163 7.92 16.00 9.27
C GLN A 163 6.46 15.66 8.96
N LEU A 164 6.23 14.59 8.16
CA LEU A 164 4.89 14.10 7.85
C LEU A 164 4.18 13.62 9.12
N LEU A 165 4.85 12.86 9.98
CA LEU A 165 4.27 12.40 11.24
C LEU A 165 3.87 13.56 12.15
N SER A 166 4.71 14.60 12.23
CA SER A 166 4.40 15.81 12.98
C SER A 166 3.18 16.53 12.42
N SER A 167 3.07 16.66 11.10
CA SER A 167 1.90 17.30 10.47
C SER A 167 0.62 16.51 10.68
N VAL A 168 0.67 15.17 10.56
CA VAL A 168 -0.48 14.29 10.86
C VAL A 168 -0.89 14.42 12.33
N PHE A 169 0.06 14.45 13.25
CA PHE A 169 -0.23 14.63 14.66
C PHE A 169 -0.96 15.95 14.95
N ILE A 170 -0.52 17.07 14.35
CA ILE A 170 -1.19 18.36 14.49
C ILE A 170 -2.61 18.31 13.93
N ILE A 171 -2.82 17.67 12.77
CA ILE A 171 -4.15 17.48 12.18
C ILE A 171 -5.05 16.68 13.14
N LEU A 172 -4.56 15.59 13.74
CA LEU A 172 -5.32 14.77 14.68
C LEU A 172 -5.72 15.57 15.94
N VAL A 173 -4.80 16.39 16.46
CA VAL A 173 -5.11 17.28 17.60
C VAL A 173 -6.20 18.28 17.22
N LEU A 174 -6.08 18.90 16.04
CA LEU A 174 -7.08 19.86 15.57
C LEU A 174 -8.44 19.20 15.30
N MET A 175 -8.45 17.99 14.72
CA MET A 175 -9.68 17.21 14.55
C MET A 175 -10.39 16.94 15.87
N THR A 176 -9.61 16.49 16.87
CA THR A 176 -10.16 16.20 18.22
C THR A 176 -10.70 17.47 18.89
N ALA A 177 -9.95 18.56 18.83
CA ALA A 177 -10.37 19.84 19.38
C ALA A 177 -11.65 20.36 18.68
N SER A 178 -11.68 20.30 17.34
CA SER A 178 -12.85 20.72 16.56
C SER A 178 -14.07 19.86 16.84
N SER A 179 -13.90 18.55 17.04
CA SER A 179 -14.96 17.62 17.41
C SER A 179 -15.58 17.99 18.76
N LEU A 180 -14.75 18.22 19.78
CA LEU A 180 -15.20 18.60 21.12
C LEU A 180 -15.93 19.96 21.11
N CYS A 181 -15.38 20.94 20.40
CA CYS A 181 -16.03 22.25 20.27
C CYS A 181 -17.37 22.14 19.55
N MET A 182 -17.44 21.42 18.44
CA MET A 182 -18.69 21.27 17.69
C MET A 182 -19.73 20.49 18.50
N TYR A 183 -19.33 19.45 19.22
CA TYR A 183 -20.21 18.75 20.16
C TYR A 183 -20.81 19.74 21.18
N SER A 184 -19.98 20.58 21.80
CA SER A 184 -20.49 21.56 22.79
C SER A 184 -21.41 22.61 22.22
N LEU A 185 -21.31 22.92 20.92
CA LEU A 185 -22.15 23.95 20.27
C LEU A 185 -23.44 23.39 19.68
N GLU A 186 -23.47 22.10 19.31
CA GLU A 186 -24.55 21.50 18.53
C GLU A 186 -25.35 20.44 19.29
N HIS A 187 -24.80 19.86 20.37
CA HIS A 187 -25.45 18.75 21.08
C HIS A 187 -26.87 19.07 21.56
N ASP A 188 -27.06 20.24 22.13
CA ASP A 188 -28.41 20.64 22.64
C ASP A 188 -29.42 20.83 21.51
N ALA A 189 -28.96 21.27 20.34
CA ALA A 189 -29.81 21.52 19.18
C ALA A 189 -30.08 20.27 18.34
N GLN A 190 -29.13 19.32 18.30
CA GLN A 190 -29.26 18.08 17.54
C GLN A 190 -28.52 16.89 18.24
N PRO A 191 -29.09 16.42 19.37
CA PRO A 191 -28.47 15.39 20.21
C PRO A 191 -28.35 14.04 19.51
N GLU A 192 -29.20 13.74 18.55
CA GLU A 192 -29.14 12.50 17.73
C GLU A 192 -27.90 12.47 16.80
N VAL A 193 -27.50 13.65 16.30
CA VAL A 193 -26.38 13.80 15.34
C VAL A 193 -25.05 13.94 16.09
N PHE A 194 -25.01 14.89 17.02
CA PHE A 194 -23.83 15.09 17.89
C PHE A 194 -24.06 14.45 19.26
N SER A 195 -24.24 13.11 19.27
CA SER A 195 -24.58 12.35 20.47
C SER A 195 -23.42 12.27 21.48
N ASN A 196 -22.18 12.36 21.01
CA ASN A 196 -20.97 12.35 21.84
C ASN A 196 -19.80 13.00 21.08
N ALA A 197 -18.64 13.12 21.76
CA ALA A 197 -17.46 13.72 21.16
C ALA A 197 -16.97 13.00 19.88
N PHE A 198 -17.19 11.70 19.75
CA PHE A 198 -16.77 10.93 18.57
C PHE A 198 -17.65 11.18 17.35
N SER A 199 -18.94 11.50 17.52
CA SER A 199 -19.80 11.87 16.40
C SER A 199 -19.31 13.15 15.71
N GLY A 200 -18.75 14.08 16.46
CA GLY A 200 -18.12 15.29 15.93
C GLY A 200 -16.81 15.02 15.16
N ILE A 201 -16.11 13.89 15.41
CA ILE A 201 -14.88 13.54 14.66
C ILE A 201 -15.19 13.33 13.19
N TRP A 202 -16.28 12.64 12.85
CA TRP A 202 -16.69 12.44 11.45
C TRP A 202 -16.90 13.76 10.73
N TRP A 203 -17.62 14.69 11.36
CA TRP A 203 -17.80 16.04 10.83
C TRP A 203 -16.46 16.79 10.69
N SER A 204 -15.60 16.72 11.72
CA SER A 204 -14.28 17.38 11.72
C SER A 204 -13.38 16.86 10.62
N VAL A 205 -13.29 15.53 10.44
CA VAL A 205 -12.54 14.90 9.35
C VAL A 205 -13.04 15.38 7.99
N SER A 206 -14.35 15.31 7.78
CA SER A 206 -15.00 15.71 6.54
C SER A 206 -14.75 17.19 6.20
N THR A 207 -14.77 18.06 7.21
CA THR A 207 -14.58 19.51 7.04
C THR A 207 -13.11 19.90 6.90
N LEU A 208 -12.24 19.44 7.82
CA LEU A 208 -10.82 19.77 7.81
C LEU A 208 -10.09 19.21 6.59
N LEU A 209 -10.41 17.99 6.15
CA LEU A 209 -9.84 17.39 4.95
C LEU A 209 -10.56 17.84 3.67
N THR A 210 -11.47 18.81 3.76
CA THR A 210 -12.19 19.41 2.62
C THR A 210 -13.02 18.42 1.79
N VAL A 211 -13.51 17.32 2.42
CA VAL A 211 -14.35 16.31 1.76
C VAL A 211 -15.79 16.78 1.65
N GLY A 212 -16.42 17.20 2.78
CA GLY A 212 -17.73 17.84 2.81
C GLY A 212 -18.88 16.92 2.37
N TYR A 213 -19.02 15.73 2.95
CA TYR A 213 -20.12 14.79 2.59
C TYR A 213 -21.52 15.41 2.76
N GLY A 214 -21.70 16.34 3.73
CA GLY A 214 -22.97 17.02 3.96
C GLY A 214 -24.02 16.19 4.72
N ASP A 215 -23.64 15.04 5.22
CA ASP A 215 -24.48 14.16 6.05
C ASP A 215 -24.60 14.66 7.51
N ILE A 216 -23.54 15.31 8.01
CA ILE A 216 -23.50 15.97 9.31
C ILE A 216 -23.04 17.43 9.11
N TYR A 217 -23.80 18.38 9.64
CA TYR A 217 -23.47 19.80 9.54
C TYR A 217 -24.07 20.60 10.73
N PRO A 218 -23.47 21.76 11.10
CA PRO A 218 -23.97 22.59 12.19
C PRO A 218 -25.25 23.29 11.78
N ILE A 219 -26.24 23.34 12.70
CA ILE A 219 -27.50 24.07 12.52
C ILE A 219 -27.56 25.35 13.33
N THR A 220 -26.84 25.41 14.47
CA THR A 220 -26.80 26.62 15.31
C THR A 220 -25.97 27.73 14.66
N THR A 221 -26.26 28.97 15.01
CA THR A 221 -25.49 30.12 14.50
C THR A 221 -24.01 30.06 14.93
N MET A 222 -23.77 29.70 16.20
CA MET A 222 -22.40 29.56 16.72
C MET A 222 -21.63 28.39 16.08
N GLY A 223 -22.32 27.26 15.88
CA GLY A 223 -21.74 26.13 15.17
C GLY A 223 -21.37 26.45 13.71
N LYS A 224 -22.20 27.23 13.01
CA LYS A 224 -21.92 27.71 11.65
C LYS A 224 -20.71 28.65 11.61
N ILE A 225 -20.63 29.62 12.53
CA ILE A 225 -19.45 30.52 12.63
C ILE A 225 -18.19 29.71 12.91
N PHE A 226 -18.25 28.81 13.86
CA PHE A 226 -17.13 27.91 14.18
C PHE A 226 -16.77 27.03 12.97
N GLY A 227 -17.75 26.49 12.25
CA GLY A 227 -17.55 25.71 11.04
C GLY A 227 -16.79 26.47 9.95
N ILE A 228 -17.13 27.75 9.72
CA ILE A 228 -16.39 28.62 8.78
C ILE A 228 -14.92 28.75 9.20
N PHE A 229 -14.65 29.01 10.49
CA PHE A 229 -13.30 29.13 11.01
C PHE A 229 -12.50 27.83 10.81
N ILE A 230 -13.09 26.69 11.15
CA ILE A 230 -12.46 25.38 10.99
C ILE A 230 -12.19 25.04 9.52
N THR A 231 -13.08 25.42 8.61
CA THR A 231 -12.88 25.23 7.17
C THR A 231 -11.64 25.99 6.67
N PHE A 232 -11.45 27.24 7.06
CA PHE A 232 -10.25 28.00 6.72
C PHE A 232 -8.98 27.37 7.30
N LEU A 233 -9.01 26.93 8.55
CA LEU A 233 -7.88 26.21 9.16
C LEU A 233 -7.59 24.90 8.41
N GLY A 234 -8.63 24.17 8.02
CA GLY A 234 -8.50 22.89 7.30
C GLY A 234 -7.73 23.04 6.00
N VAL A 235 -8.05 24.05 5.19
CA VAL A 235 -7.32 24.33 3.93
C VAL A 235 -5.82 24.54 4.19
N GLY A 236 -5.47 25.32 5.22
CA GLY A 236 -4.06 25.53 5.58
C GLY A 236 -3.37 24.27 6.08
N MET A 237 -4.09 23.45 6.87
CA MET A 237 -3.52 22.24 7.46
C MET A 237 -3.26 21.12 6.44
N VAL A 238 -4.13 20.95 5.44
CA VAL A 238 -3.93 19.97 4.35
C VAL A 238 -2.77 20.38 3.43
N ALA A 239 -2.52 21.68 3.30
CA ALA A 239 -1.39 22.18 2.49
C ALA A 239 -0.02 21.78 3.06
N ILE A 240 0.11 21.58 4.38
CA ILE A 240 1.40 21.27 5.03
C ILE A 240 1.95 19.91 4.58
N PRO A 241 1.27 18.76 4.75
CA PRO A 241 1.79 17.47 4.27
C PRO A 241 2.04 17.48 2.76
N THR A 242 1.16 18.09 1.99
CA THR A 242 1.30 18.21 0.53
C THR A 242 2.57 18.99 0.16
N GLY A 243 2.84 20.09 0.84
CA GLY A 243 4.06 20.88 0.65
C GLY A 243 5.33 20.11 1.02
N ILE A 244 5.32 19.36 2.13
CA ILE A 244 6.45 18.53 2.56
C ILE A 244 6.76 17.45 1.52
N ILE A 245 5.75 16.77 0.99
CA ILE A 245 5.90 15.74 -0.05
C ILE A 245 6.44 16.37 -1.33
N SER A 246 5.87 17.49 -1.79
CA SER A 246 6.30 18.19 -3.00
C SER A 246 7.76 18.65 -2.89
N ALA A 247 8.16 19.24 -1.77
CA ALA A 247 9.55 19.62 -1.52
C ALA A 247 10.48 18.40 -1.52
N GLY A 248 10.05 17.28 -0.94
CA GLY A 248 10.81 16.03 -0.96
C GLY A 248 11.08 15.50 -2.37
N PHE A 249 10.10 15.58 -3.27
CA PHE A 249 10.28 15.21 -4.68
C PHE A 249 11.26 16.12 -5.40
N VAL A 250 11.17 17.44 -5.20
CA VAL A 250 12.10 18.40 -5.79
C VAL A 250 13.52 18.14 -5.31
N ASP A 251 13.72 17.90 -4.02
CA ASP A 251 15.03 17.56 -3.44
C ASP A 251 15.61 16.29 -4.07
N GLN A 252 14.80 15.24 -4.19
CA GLN A 252 15.24 13.95 -4.73
C GLN A 252 15.60 14.06 -6.22
N TYR A 253 14.76 14.73 -7.02
CA TYR A 253 15.02 14.95 -8.43
C TYR A 253 16.30 15.76 -8.65
N SER A 254 16.53 16.82 -7.85
CA SER A 254 17.73 17.64 -7.90
C SER A 254 19.00 16.86 -7.55
N ARG A 255 18.90 15.88 -6.63
CA ARG A 255 20.03 14.99 -6.31
C ARG A 255 20.37 14.07 -7.47
N ILE A 256 19.37 13.42 -8.07
CA ILE A 256 19.57 12.54 -9.23
C ILE A 256 20.24 13.31 -10.38
N LYS A 257 19.74 14.51 -10.68
CA LYS A 257 20.30 15.37 -11.74
C LYS A 257 21.76 15.72 -11.48
N ARG A 258 22.12 16.12 -10.26
CA ARG A 258 23.51 16.43 -9.89
C ARG A 258 24.44 15.21 -10.07
N ILE A 259 24.02 14.03 -9.62
CA ILE A 259 24.82 12.82 -9.78
C ILE A 259 25.07 12.52 -11.26
N SER A 260 24.06 12.69 -12.11
CA SER A 260 24.19 12.53 -13.56
C SER A 260 25.16 13.53 -14.20
N GLU A 261 25.14 14.79 -13.76
CA GLU A 261 26.03 15.84 -14.27
C GLU A 261 27.49 15.65 -13.81
N TYR A 262 27.72 15.27 -12.56
CA TYR A 262 29.08 15.03 -12.03
C TYR A 262 29.68 13.69 -12.49
N GLY A 263 28.86 12.65 -12.72
CA GLY A 263 29.30 11.37 -13.28
C GLY A 263 29.82 11.51 -14.70
N THR A 264 29.23 12.39 -15.50
CA THR A 264 29.65 12.66 -16.89
C THR A 264 30.91 13.54 -16.95
N SER A 265 31.17 14.34 -15.92
CA SER A 265 32.34 15.27 -15.88
C SER A 265 33.65 14.57 -15.46
N SER A 266 33.57 13.44 -14.75
CA SER A 266 34.78 12.69 -14.36
C SER A 266 35.38 11.84 -15.50
N ASP A 267 34.61 11.53 -16.56
CA ASP A 267 35.08 10.76 -17.71
C ASP A 267 35.75 11.64 -18.79
N VAL A 268 35.72 12.97 -18.68
CA VAL A 268 36.28 13.89 -19.68
C VAL A 268 37.70 14.37 -19.32
N HIS A 269 38.24 14.01 -18.16
CA HIS A 269 39.59 14.43 -17.75
C HIS A 269 40.68 13.37 -17.88
N PHE A 270 40.40 12.25 -18.58
CA PHE A 270 41.40 11.23 -18.93
C PHE A 270 41.48 10.99 -20.45
N ILE A 271 41.79 12.07 -21.21
CA ILE A 271 42.37 11.96 -22.56
C ILE A 271 43.55 12.92 -22.65
#